data_3b7ee58881927544fcd718f80eb5a8a0
#
_entry.id   3b7ee58881927544fcd718f80eb5a8a0
#
_cell.length_a   1.000
_cell.length_b   1.000
_cell.length_c   1.000
_cell.angle_alpha   90.00
_cell.angle_beta   90.00
_cell.angle_gamma   90.00
#
_symmetry.space_group_name_H-M   'P 1'
#
loop_
_entity.id
_entity.type
_entity.pdbx_description
1 polymer ?
#
loop_
_entity_poly.entity_id
_entity_poly.type
_entity_poly.pdbx_seq_one_letter_code
_entity_poly.pdbx_strand_id
1 'polypeptide(L)'
;LNLLNDLEPVVEKELNRHISIAKEWFPHDYIPWDEARNFAHLGGQDWTPQEQRFSEAARTSLIINLLTEDNLPSYHHEIATIFGREGAWGEWVGRWTAEEGRHGTAIRDYLVVTRAVDPVALEQARMFHMQEGFQAIHPGMLAGLSYVSFQELATRVSHRNTGVATGDPIGESLLQRIALDENLHMIFYRNLLDAALELQPDATMVAILSSVRDFAMPGHGIEGFQR
;
A
#
# COMPACT_ATOMS: atom_id res chain seq x y z
N LEU A 1 29.03 11.37 8.44
CA LEU A 1 28.55 10.45 7.41
C LEU A 1 27.13 10.86 7.05
N ASN A 2 26.88 11.22 5.79
CA ASN A 2 25.54 11.50 5.30
C ASN A 2 25.02 10.23 4.62
N LEU A 3 24.33 9.40 5.37
CA LEU A 3 23.88 8.09 4.94
C LEU A 3 23.01 8.16 3.66
N LEU A 4 22.24 9.24 3.46
CA LEU A 4 21.48 9.45 2.22
C LEU A 4 22.42 9.47 1.01
N ASN A 5 23.50 10.25 1.08
CA ASN A 5 24.46 10.35 -0.01
C ASN A 5 25.25 9.04 -0.20
N ASP A 6 25.59 8.37 0.91
CA ASP A 6 26.37 7.12 0.87
C ASP A 6 25.54 5.98 0.24
N LEU A 7 24.21 5.98 0.42
CA LEU A 7 23.29 4.99 -0.16
C LEU A 7 22.82 5.34 -1.58
N GLU A 8 22.95 6.58 -2.03
CA GLU A 8 22.40 7.00 -3.34
C GLU A 8 22.83 6.14 -4.53
N PRO A 9 24.08 5.66 -4.64
CA PRO A 9 24.45 4.71 -5.70
C PRO A 9 23.71 3.37 -5.64
N VAL A 10 23.36 2.92 -4.43
CA VAL A 10 22.57 1.71 -4.27
C VAL A 10 21.10 1.96 -4.64
N VAL A 11 20.57 3.13 -4.29
CA VAL A 11 19.22 3.57 -4.69
C VAL A 11 19.10 3.58 -6.21
N GLU A 12 20.05 4.22 -6.91
CA GLU A 12 20.06 4.26 -8.38
C GLU A 12 20.10 2.85 -8.99
N LYS A 13 20.96 1.98 -8.48
CA LYS A 13 21.03 0.58 -8.90
C LYS A 13 19.70 -0.16 -8.71
N GLU A 14 19.10 -0.04 -7.54
CA GLU A 14 17.86 -0.74 -7.22
C GLU A 14 16.65 -0.13 -7.94
N LEU A 15 16.62 1.17 -8.18
CA LEU A 15 15.63 1.85 -9.02
C LEU A 15 15.71 1.33 -10.47
N ASN A 16 16.90 1.28 -11.05
CA ASN A 16 17.09 0.74 -12.39
C ASN A 16 16.69 -0.74 -12.48
N ARG A 17 17.02 -1.54 -11.44
CA ARG A 17 16.56 -2.92 -11.34
C ARG A 17 15.04 -2.98 -11.31
N HIS A 18 14.39 -2.20 -10.44
CA HIS A 18 12.93 -2.15 -10.30
C HIS A 18 12.27 -1.82 -11.65
N ILE A 19 12.69 -0.75 -12.30
CA ILE A 19 12.14 -0.32 -13.60
C ILE A 19 12.29 -1.42 -14.67
N SER A 20 13.41 -2.16 -14.66
CA SER A 20 13.68 -3.19 -15.65
C SER A 20 12.80 -4.44 -15.52
N ILE A 21 12.27 -4.72 -14.33
CA ILE A 21 11.50 -5.95 -14.03
C ILE A 21 10.03 -5.66 -13.70
N ALA A 22 9.67 -4.43 -13.34
CA ALA A 22 8.30 -4.04 -13.09
C ALA A 22 7.47 -4.19 -14.37
N LYS A 23 6.35 -4.92 -14.26
CA LYS A 23 5.42 -5.09 -15.38
C LYS A 23 4.39 -3.98 -15.35
N GLU A 24 4.23 -3.31 -16.49
CA GLU A 24 3.14 -2.35 -16.64
C GLU A 24 1.79 -3.05 -16.55
N TRP A 25 0.85 -2.44 -15.87
CA TRP A 25 -0.53 -2.89 -15.76
C TRP A 25 -1.45 -1.70 -15.49
N PHE A 26 -2.71 -1.87 -15.80
CA PHE A 26 -3.69 -0.80 -15.69
C PHE A 26 -4.89 -1.24 -14.86
N PRO A 27 -5.37 -0.41 -13.92
CA PRO A 27 -6.52 -0.74 -13.06
C PRO A 27 -7.75 -1.21 -13.83
N HIS A 28 -8.05 -0.57 -14.99
CA HIS A 28 -9.24 -0.89 -15.77
C HIS A 28 -9.26 -2.32 -16.32
N ASP A 29 -8.11 -3.00 -16.46
CA ASP A 29 -8.03 -4.39 -16.93
C ASP A 29 -8.47 -5.41 -15.86
N TYR A 30 -8.52 -4.97 -14.60
CA TYR A 30 -8.84 -5.81 -13.44
C TYR A 30 -10.21 -5.52 -12.83
N ILE A 31 -11.00 -4.66 -13.42
CA ILE A 31 -12.31 -4.26 -12.91
C ILE A 31 -13.42 -4.83 -13.83
N PRO A 32 -14.43 -5.51 -13.27
CA PRO A 32 -15.52 -6.08 -14.05
C PRO A 32 -16.55 -4.99 -14.45
N TRP A 33 -16.17 -4.10 -15.36
CA TRP A 33 -16.99 -2.94 -15.76
C TRP A 33 -18.39 -3.31 -16.26
N ASP A 34 -18.60 -4.52 -16.76
CA ASP A 34 -19.91 -5.02 -17.19
C ASP A 34 -20.87 -5.20 -16.01
N GLU A 35 -20.37 -5.29 -14.78
CA GLU A 35 -21.20 -5.35 -13.56
C GLU A 35 -21.63 -3.96 -13.07
N ALA A 36 -21.06 -2.88 -13.62
CA ALA A 36 -21.34 -1.52 -13.19
C ALA A 36 -22.81 -1.14 -13.44
N ARG A 37 -23.42 -0.52 -12.44
CA ARG A 37 -24.79 -0.02 -12.50
C ARG A 37 -24.89 1.39 -11.92
N ASN A 38 -25.73 2.23 -12.48
CA ASN A 38 -25.97 3.55 -11.94
C ASN A 38 -26.60 3.49 -10.54
N PHE A 39 -26.24 4.42 -9.71
CA PHE A 39 -26.92 4.74 -8.45
C PHE A 39 -28.11 5.67 -8.69
N ALA A 40 -28.95 5.89 -7.69
CA ALA A 40 -30.21 6.62 -7.81
C ALA A 40 -30.06 8.01 -8.44
N HIS A 41 -29.00 8.74 -8.13
CA HIS A 41 -28.73 10.06 -8.72
C HIS A 41 -28.69 10.06 -10.26
N LEU A 42 -28.27 8.98 -10.87
CA LEU A 42 -28.22 8.78 -12.32
C LEU A 42 -29.35 7.84 -12.81
N GLY A 43 -30.45 7.72 -12.05
CA GLY A 43 -31.63 6.95 -12.43
C GLY A 43 -31.52 5.44 -12.19
N GLY A 44 -30.51 4.98 -11.47
CA GLY A 44 -30.37 3.59 -11.03
C GLY A 44 -30.97 3.35 -9.65
N GLN A 45 -30.38 2.44 -8.92
CA GLN A 45 -30.77 2.09 -7.54
C GLN A 45 -29.59 2.22 -6.59
N ASP A 46 -29.84 2.77 -5.41
CA ASP A 46 -28.82 2.84 -4.37
C ASP A 46 -28.51 1.43 -3.83
N TRP A 47 -27.34 1.32 -3.23
CA TRP A 47 -26.87 0.09 -2.63
C TRP A 47 -27.78 -0.38 -1.47
N THR A 48 -27.95 -1.67 -1.37
CA THR A 48 -28.67 -2.30 -0.27
C THR A 48 -27.85 -3.46 0.34
N PRO A 49 -28.02 -3.79 1.63
CA PRO A 49 -27.29 -4.87 2.27
C PRO A 49 -27.42 -6.25 1.58
N GLN A 50 -28.48 -6.47 0.81
CA GLN A 50 -28.71 -7.71 0.07
C GLN A 50 -27.74 -7.88 -1.13
N GLU A 51 -27.07 -6.81 -1.56
CA GLU A 51 -26.06 -6.87 -2.63
C GLU A 51 -24.70 -7.36 -2.15
N GLN A 52 -24.50 -7.41 -0.81
CA GLN A 52 -23.26 -7.88 -0.22
C GLN A 52 -23.01 -9.36 -0.56
N ARG A 53 -21.94 -9.61 -1.30
CA ARG A 53 -21.59 -10.94 -1.81
C ARG A 53 -20.41 -11.62 -1.11
N PHE A 54 -19.63 -10.89 -0.34
CA PHE A 54 -18.47 -11.41 0.36
C PHE A 54 -18.76 -11.77 1.81
N SER A 55 -17.96 -12.68 2.37
CA SER A 55 -17.97 -12.91 3.81
C SER A 55 -17.57 -11.62 4.56
N GLU A 56 -17.97 -11.51 5.83
CA GLU A 56 -17.60 -10.35 6.65
C GLU A 56 -16.07 -10.15 6.70
N ALA A 57 -15.33 -11.25 6.88
CA ALA A 57 -13.87 -11.21 6.92
C ALA A 57 -13.26 -10.69 5.60
N ALA A 58 -13.70 -11.21 4.45
CA ALA A 58 -13.19 -10.76 3.15
C ALA A 58 -13.51 -9.28 2.89
N ARG A 59 -14.74 -8.86 3.19
CA ARG A 59 -15.17 -7.47 3.05
C ARG A 59 -14.37 -6.54 3.94
N THR A 60 -14.22 -6.87 5.21
CA THR A 60 -13.44 -6.08 6.17
C THR A 60 -11.99 -5.96 5.71
N SER A 61 -11.37 -7.06 5.29
CA SER A 61 -10.00 -7.04 4.76
C SER A 61 -9.85 -6.18 3.51
N LEU A 62 -10.82 -6.23 2.58
CA LEU A 62 -10.82 -5.37 1.39
C LEU A 62 -10.91 -3.88 1.75
N ILE A 63 -11.78 -3.52 2.70
CA ILE A 63 -11.92 -2.15 3.18
C ILE A 63 -10.63 -1.70 3.87
N ILE A 64 -10.05 -2.51 4.75
CA ILE A 64 -8.79 -2.19 5.43
C ILE A 64 -7.66 -2.01 4.42
N ASN A 65 -7.52 -2.89 3.44
CA ASN A 65 -6.52 -2.73 2.39
C ASN A 65 -6.72 -1.40 1.64
N LEU A 66 -7.96 -1.08 1.22
CA LEU A 66 -8.24 0.20 0.56
C LEU A 66 -7.89 1.40 1.44
N LEU A 67 -8.31 1.40 2.70
CA LEU A 67 -8.04 2.52 3.62
C LEU A 67 -6.54 2.68 3.88
N THR A 68 -5.79 1.59 3.89
CA THR A 68 -4.32 1.64 3.98
C THR A 68 -3.73 2.31 2.74
N GLU A 69 -4.14 1.91 1.54
CA GLU A 69 -3.67 2.51 0.28
C GLU A 69 -4.07 4.00 0.14
N ASP A 70 -5.28 4.35 0.56
CA ASP A 70 -5.79 5.74 0.48
C ASP A 70 -5.02 6.72 1.36
N ASN A 71 -4.28 6.25 2.35
CA ASN A 71 -3.46 7.12 3.20
C ASN A 71 -2.11 7.51 2.54
N LEU A 72 -1.94 7.19 1.28
CA LEU A 72 -0.77 7.51 0.46
C LEU A 72 -0.31 8.98 0.58
N PRO A 73 -1.16 10.01 0.63
CA PRO A 73 -0.69 11.40 0.82
C PRO A 73 0.17 11.58 2.08
N SER A 74 -0.19 10.93 3.19
CA SER A 74 0.59 10.94 4.42
C SER A 74 1.90 10.17 4.27
N TYR A 75 1.86 8.97 3.67
CA TYR A 75 3.06 8.16 3.44
C TYR A 75 4.04 8.88 2.51
N HIS A 76 3.53 9.46 1.42
CA HIS A 76 4.36 10.27 0.51
C HIS A 76 5.05 11.42 1.25
N HIS A 77 4.31 12.13 2.11
CA HIS A 77 4.88 13.23 2.90
C HIS A 77 6.03 12.75 3.79
N GLU A 78 5.83 11.67 4.54
CA GLU A 78 6.84 11.08 5.42
C GLU A 78 8.08 10.61 4.63
N ILE A 79 7.87 9.84 3.58
CA ILE A 79 8.95 9.28 2.75
C ILE A 79 9.73 10.39 2.02
N ALA A 80 9.04 11.39 1.44
CA ALA A 80 9.68 12.53 0.79
C ALA A 80 10.43 13.43 1.79
N THR A 81 9.97 13.50 3.02
CA THR A 81 10.66 14.23 4.10
C THR A 81 11.94 13.51 4.54
N ILE A 82 11.91 12.18 4.61
CA ILE A 82 13.05 11.36 5.03
C ILE A 82 14.11 11.24 3.93
N PHE A 83 13.70 10.93 2.71
CA PHE A 83 14.61 10.58 1.61
C PHE A 83 14.90 11.75 0.65
N GLY A 84 14.12 12.82 0.71
CA GLY A 84 14.26 13.98 -0.19
C GLY A 84 13.50 13.80 -1.51
N ARG A 85 13.72 14.78 -2.41
CA ARG A 85 13.00 14.86 -3.70
C ARG A 85 13.94 14.98 -4.90
N GLU A 86 15.22 14.84 -4.68
CA GLU A 86 16.26 15.02 -5.71
C GLU A 86 17.02 13.71 -5.91
N GLY A 87 17.71 13.61 -7.05
CA GLY A 87 18.51 12.45 -7.39
C GLY A 87 17.72 11.15 -7.48
N ALA A 88 18.39 10.04 -7.31
CA ALA A 88 17.79 8.72 -7.38
C ALA A 88 16.73 8.49 -6.29
N TRP A 89 16.90 9.10 -5.12
CA TRP A 89 15.89 9.08 -4.06
C TRP A 89 14.58 9.74 -4.48
N GLY A 90 14.66 10.95 -5.07
CA GLY A 90 13.48 11.66 -5.53
C GLY A 90 12.75 10.92 -6.66
N GLU A 91 13.50 10.30 -7.57
CA GLU A 91 12.94 9.47 -8.65
C GLU A 91 12.22 8.24 -8.08
N TRP A 92 12.82 7.57 -7.08
CA TRP A 92 12.18 6.45 -6.41
C TRP A 92 10.89 6.87 -5.68
N VAL A 93 10.94 7.95 -4.89
CA VAL A 93 9.74 8.45 -4.19
C VAL A 93 8.61 8.75 -5.17
N GLY A 94 8.92 9.37 -6.30
CA GLY A 94 7.93 9.65 -7.35
C GLY A 94 7.38 8.36 -7.98
N ARG A 95 8.24 7.40 -8.29
CA ARG A 95 7.87 6.11 -8.89
C ARG A 95 7.01 5.29 -7.96
N TRP A 96 7.45 5.08 -6.73
CA TRP A 96 6.71 4.37 -5.69
C TRP A 96 5.33 4.98 -5.46
N THR A 97 5.25 6.30 -5.27
CA THR A 97 3.96 7.00 -5.08
C THR A 97 2.99 6.79 -6.24
N ALA A 98 3.48 6.79 -7.48
CA ALA A 98 2.64 6.55 -8.65
C ALA A 98 2.11 5.11 -8.72
N GLU A 99 2.90 4.13 -8.27
CA GLU A 99 2.50 2.73 -8.22
C GLU A 99 1.49 2.49 -7.10
N GLU A 100 1.71 3.01 -5.90
CA GLU A 100 0.76 2.96 -4.77
C GLU A 100 -0.59 3.61 -5.11
N GLY A 101 -0.58 4.74 -5.80
CA GLY A 101 -1.81 5.41 -6.25
C GLY A 101 -2.70 4.56 -7.15
N ARG A 102 -2.12 3.59 -7.89
CA ARG A 102 -2.89 2.62 -8.67
C ARG A 102 -3.60 1.61 -7.78
N HIS A 103 -2.98 1.18 -6.68
CA HIS A 103 -3.52 0.19 -5.76
C HIS A 103 -4.84 0.66 -5.17
N GLY A 104 -4.84 1.83 -4.53
CA GLY A 104 -6.04 2.43 -3.97
C GLY A 104 -7.14 2.64 -5.01
N THR A 105 -6.79 3.16 -6.20
CA THR A 105 -7.73 3.34 -7.30
C THR A 105 -8.39 2.02 -7.70
N ALA A 106 -7.60 0.98 -7.92
CA ALA A 106 -8.09 -0.31 -8.39
C ALA A 106 -8.97 -1.02 -7.35
N ILE A 107 -8.58 -1.02 -6.07
CA ILE A 107 -9.40 -1.63 -5.01
C ILE A 107 -10.71 -0.87 -4.84
N ARG A 108 -10.68 0.46 -4.85
CA ARG A 108 -11.89 1.29 -4.76
C ARG A 108 -12.85 1.00 -5.90
N ASP A 109 -12.36 1.02 -7.13
CA ASP A 109 -13.19 0.78 -8.31
C ASP A 109 -13.79 -0.63 -8.30
N TYR A 110 -13.00 -1.64 -7.91
CA TYR A 110 -13.50 -3.00 -7.73
C TYR A 110 -14.66 -3.06 -6.72
N LEU A 111 -14.49 -2.45 -5.54
CA LEU A 111 -15.51 -2.45 -4.49
C LEU A 111 -16.81 -1.75 -4.93
N VAL A 112 -16.69 -0.63 -5.63
CA VAL A 112 -17.85 0.18 -6.08
C VAL A 112 -18.56 -0.49 -7.28
N VAL A 113 -17.81 -0.95 -8.26
CA VAL A 113 -18.37 -1.58 -9.48
C VAL A 113 -19.07 -2.88 -9.13
N THR A 114 -18.48 -3.70 -8.29
CA THR A 114 -19.07 -4.97 -7.83
C THR A 114 -20.17 -4.79 -6.78
N ARG A 115 -20.39 -3.57 -6.29
CA ARG A 115 -21.33 -3.24 -5.21
C ARG A 115 -21.11 -4.06 -3.95
N ALA A 116 -19.85 -4.41 -3.70
CA ALA A 116 -19.46 -5.27 -2.58
C ALA A 116 -19.65 -4.62 -1.21
N VAL A 117 -19.74 -3.30 -1.16
CA VAL A 117 -19.86 -2.49 0.05
C VAL A 117 -20.83 -1.32 -0.17
N ASP A 118 -21.33 -0.75 0.94
CA ASP A 118 -22.04 0.53 0.90
C ASP A 118 -21.08 1.64 0.46
N PRO A 119 -21.26 2.25 -0.72
CA PRO A 119 -20.34 3.25 -1.23
C PRO A 119 -20.35 4.54 -0.43
N VAL A 120 -21.46 4.87 0.26
CA VAL A 120 -21.55 6.06 1.11
C VAL A 120 -20.74 5.86 2.38
N ALA A 121 -20.93 4.74 3.05
CA ALA A 121 -20.16 4.39 4.23
C ALA A 121 -18.66 4.26 3.91
N LEU A 122 -18.32 3.66 2.77
CA LEU A 122 -16.95 3.54 2.30
C LEU A 122 -16.30 4.91 2.11
N GLU A 123 -16.95 5.84 1.42
CA GLU A 123 -16.38 7.18 1.16
C GLU A 123 -16.22 7.99 2.46
N GLN A 124 -17.18 7.88 3.39
CA GLN A 124 -17.05 8.50 4.71
C GLN A 124 -15.85 7.95 5.49
N ALA A 125 -15.64 6.63 5.48
CA ALA A 125 -14.50 6.00 6.12
C ALA A 125 -13.16 6.43 5.47
N ARG A 126 -13.11 6.52 4.15
CA ARG A 126 -11.93 6.98 3.38
C ARG A 126 -11.56 8.42 3.76
N MET A 127 -12.54 9.32 3.72
CA MET A 127 -12.31 10.74 4.08
C MET A 127 -11.83 10.87 5.53
N PHE A 128 -12.47 10.17 6.46
CA PHE A 128 -12.06 10.19 7.87
C PHE A 128 -10.62 9.70 8.05
N HIS A 129 -10.30 8.53 7.48
CA HIS A 129 -8.97 7.93 7.59
C HIS A 129 -7.87 8.80 6.97
N MET A 130 -8.13 9.40 5.81
CA MET A 130 -7.18 10.32 5.18
C MET A 130 -6.97 11.62 5.99
N GLN A 131 -8.00 12.11 6.69
CA GLN A 131 -7.88 13.27 7.57
C GLN A 131 -7.02 12.97 8.80
N GLU A 132 -7.15 11.79 9.39
CA GLU A 132 -6.31 11.36 10.51
C GLU A 132 -4.83 11.22 10.11
N GLY A 133 -4.59 10.77 8.87
CA GLY A 133 -3.24 10.61 8.33
C GLY A 133 -2.44 9.49 9.01
N PHE A 134 -1.16 9.45 8.69
CA PHE A 134 -0.18 8.52 9.25
C PHE A 134 0.94 9.31 9.94
N GLN A 135 1.41 8.81 11.08
CA GLN A 135 2.58 9.34 11.76
C GLN A 135 3.57 8.21 12.00
N ALA A 136 4.82 8.43 11.60
CA ALA A 136 5.90 7.47 11.82
C ALA A 136 6.11 7.22 13.32
N ILE A 137 6.21 5.94 13.70
CA ILE A 137 6.43 5.53 15.10
C ILE A 137 7.84 5.94 15.56
N HIS A 138 8.82 5.80 14.67
CA HIS A 138 10.21 6.13 14.93
C HIS A 138 10.74 7.10 13.89
N PRO A 139 11.32 8.24 14.32
CA PRO A 139 11.88 9.20 13.37
C PRO A 139 13.23 8.75 12.82
N GLY A 140 13.55 9.22 11.63
CA GLY A 140 14.87 9.09 11.02
C GLY A 140 14.96 8.05 9.90
N MET A 141 16.02 8.18 9.12
CA MET A 141 16.19 7.45 7.87
C MET A 141 16.25 5.93 8.05
N LEU A 142 17.06 5.43 8.96
CA LEU A 142 17.22 3.99 9.20
C LEU A 142 15.92 3.37 9.75
N ALA A 143 15.23 4.10 10.61
CA ALA A 143 13.93 3.67 11.13
C ALA A 143 12.88 3.63 10.02
N GLY A 144 12.86 4.64 9.15
CA GLY A 144 11.98 4.67 7.98
C GLY A 144 12.26 3.53 7.01
N LEU A 145 13.53 3.32 6.61
CA LEU A 145 13.93 2.20 5.74
C LEU A 145 13.51 0.84 6.32
N SER A 146 13.79 0.65 7.61
CA SER A 146 13.44 -0.59 8.29
C SER A 146 11.93 -0.80 8.33
N TYR A 147 11.17 0.21 8.78
CA TYR A 147 9.72 0.11 8.86
C TYR A 147 9.08 -0.19 7.51
N VAL A 148 9.43 0.56 6.47
CA VAL A 148 8.83 0.38 5.14
C VAL A 148 9.17 -0.99 4.56
N SER A 149 10.39 -1.51 4.77
CA SER A 149 10.76 -2.86 4.34
C SER A 149 9.84 -3.95 4.93
N PHE A 150 9.46 -3.84 6.20
CA PHE A 150 8.51 -4.76 6.84
C PHE A 150 7.06 -4.50 6.43
N GLN A 151 6.70 -3.24 6.28
CA GLN A 151 5.35 -2.84 5.88
C GLN A 151 5.01 -3.35 4.48
N GLU A 152 5.89 -3.20 3.50
CA GLU A 152 5.72 -3.72 2.13
C GLU A 152 5.59 -5.25 2.11
N LEU A 153 6.34 -5.95 2.97
CA LEU A 153 6.17 -7.39 3.13
C LEU A 153 4.80 -7.75 3.69
N ALA A 154 4.33 -6.99 4.68
CA ALA A 154 3.07 -7.25 5.33
C ALA A 154 1.87 -6.93 4.41
N THR A 155 1.91 -5.81 3.64
CA THR A 155 0.89 -5.47 2.64
C THR A 155 0.83 -6.50 1.53
N ARG A 156 1.97 -6.96 1.01
CA ARG A 156 2.04 -8.09 0.07
C ARG A 156 1.27 -9.31 0.56
N VAL A 157 1.48 -9.70 1.82
CA VAL A 157 0.80 -10.86 2.43
C VAL A 157 -0.69 -10.58 2.61
N SER A 158 -1.03 -9.38 3.07
CA SER A 158 -2.42 -8.93 3.26
C SER A 158 -3.20 -8.99 1.96
N HIS A 159 -2.72 -8.34 0.90
CA HIS A 159 -3.38 -8.33 -0.41
C HIS A 159 -3.58 -9.74 -0.95
N ARG A 160 -2.55 -10.57 -0.93
CA ARG A 160 -2.66 -11.96 -1.41
C ARG A 160 -3.70 -12.77 -0.64
N ASN A 161 -3.69 -12.69 0.69
CA ASN A 161 -4.62 -13.44 1.52
C ASN A 161 -6.06 -12.92 1.38
N THR A 162 -6.23 -11.60 1.30
CA THR A 162 -7.53 -10.98 1.04
C THR A 162 -8.09 -11.41 -0.31
N GLY A 163 -7.27 -11.43 -1.35
CA GLY A 163 -7.68 -11.92 -2.68
C GLY A 163 -8.25 -13.33 -2.61
N VAL A 164 -7.54 -14.27 -1.99
CA VAL A 164 -8.02 -15.65 -1.79
C VAL A 164 -9.32 -15.67 -0.95
N ALA A 165 -9.41 -14.86 0.10
CA ALA A 165 -10.57 -14.82 0.98
C ALA A 165 -11.85 -14.30 0.31
N THR A 166 -11.73 -13.52 -0.79
CA THR A 166 -12.91 -13.07 -1.56
C THR A 166 -13.66 -14.22 -2.21
N GLY A 167 -12.97 -15.30 -2.59
CA GLY A 167 -13.53 -16.36 -3.41
C GLY A 167 -13.96 -15.92 -4.80
N ASP A 168 -13.61 -14.70 -5.21
CA ASP A 168 -13.88 -14.13 -6.52
C ASP A 168 -12.59 -14.12 -7.36
N PRO A 169 -12.56 -14.81 -8.51
CA PRO A 169 -11.36 -14.87 -9.36
C PRO A 169 -10.85 -13.52 -9.83
N ILE A 170 -11.75 -12.53 -10.02
CA ILE A 170 -11.37 -11.17 -10.44
C ILE A 170 -10.69 -10.46 -9.27
N GLY A 171 -11.30 -10.48 -8.10
CA GLY A 171 -10.74 -9.91 -6.88
C GLY A 171 -9.40 -10.53 -6.51
N GLU A 172 -9.29 -11.86 -6.62
CA GLU A 172 -8.03 -12.58 -6.39
C GLU A 172 -6.95 -12.15 -7.39
N SER A 173 -7.28 -12.05 -8.70
CA SER A 173 -6.35 -11.60 -9.74
C SER A 173 -5.86 -10.18 -9.50
N LEU A 174 -6.76 -9.25 -9.16
CA LEU A 174 -6.43 -7.86 -8.83
C LEU A 174 -5.45 -7.79 -7.67
N LEU A 175 -5.81 -8.41 -6.53
CA LEU A 175 -5.00 -8.32 -5.32
C LEU A 175 -3.68 -9.08 -5.44
N GLN A 176 -3.64 -10.13 -6.25
CA GLN A 176 -2.39 -10.78 -6.61
C GLN A 176 -1.49 -9.86 -7.45
N ARG A 177 -2.07 -9.05 -8.36
CA ARG A 177 -1.30 -8.08 -9.16
C ARG A 177 -0.69 -7.01 -8.25
N ILE A 178 -1.47 -6.45 -7.32
CA ILE A 178 -0.98 -5.50 -6.32
C ILE A 178 0.14 -6.13 -5.49
N ALA A 179 -0.08 -7.32 -4.95
CA ALA A 179 0.93 -8.03 -4.14
C ALA A 179 2.26 -8.27 -4.89
N LEU A 180 2.27 -8.30 -6.22
CA LEU A 180 3.51 -8.36 -7.00
C LEU A 180 4.25 -7.03 -7.02
N ASP A 181 3.56 -5.90 -7.05
CA ASP A 181 4.19 -4.57 -6.91
C ASP A 181 4.77 -4.40 -5.50
N GLU A 182 3.99 -4.72 -4.45
CA GLU A 182 4.46 -4.73 -3.05
C GLU A 182 5.74 -5.57 -2.86
N ASN A 183 5.82 -6.72 -3.55
CA ASN A 183 7.03 -7.53 -3.51
C ASN A 183 8.25 -6.83 -4.11
N LEU A 184 8.07 -6.04 -5.17
CA LEU A 184 9.15 -5.28 -5.77
C LEU A 184 9.59 -4.11 -4.89
N HIS A 185 8.64 -3.42 -4.26
CA HIS A 185 8.89 -2.37 -3.28
C HIS A 185 9.65 -2.93 -2.07
N MET A 186 9.19 -4.04 -1.51
CA MET A 186 9.86 -4.72 -0.40
C MET A 186 11.31 -5.08 -0.74
N ILE A 187 11.58 -5.62 -1.95
CA ILE A 187 12.94 -5.97 -2.36
C ILE A 187 13.80 -4.71 -2.46
N PHE A 188 13.28 -3.60 -2.98
CA PHE A 188 14.00 -2.34 -3.05
C PHE A 188 14.44 -1.90 -1.65
N TYR A 189 13.51 -1.73 -0.72
CA TYR A 189 13.80 -1.28 0.64
C TYR A 189 14.69 -2.25 1.43
N ARG A 190 14.48 -3.55 1.27
CA ARG A 190 15.33 -4.57 1.88
C ARG A 190 16.77 -4.48 1.41
N ASN A 191 17.01 -4.28 0.11
CA ASN A 191 18.37 -4.19 -0.43
C ASN A 191 19.07 -2.90 0.02
N LEU A 192 18.33 -1.82 0.22
CA LEU A 192 18.87 -0.60 0.84
C LEU A 192 19.21 -0.80 2.31
N LEU A 193 18.37 -1.54 3.04
CA LEU A 193 18.61 -1.87 4.43
C LEU A 193 19.85 -2.77 4.60
N ASP A 194 20.08 -3.70 3.65
CA ASP A 194 21.28 -4.53 3.59
C ASP A 194 22.54 -3.67 3.38
N ALA A 195 22.51 -2.74 2.43
CA ALA A 195 23.61 -1.80 2.24
C ALA A 195 23.84 -0.86 3.46
N ALA A 196 22.76 -0.46 4.14
CA ALA A 196 22.88 0.31 5.38
C ALA A 196 23.52 -0.48 6.51
N LEU A 197 23.28 -1.81 6.58
CA LEU A 197 23.95 -2.69 7.53
C LEU A 197 25.48 -2.76 7.31
N GLU A 198 25.92 -2.72 6.04
CA GLU A 198 27.36 -2.66 5.74
C GLU A 198 28.00 -1.32 6.16
N LEU A 199 27.27 -0.22 5.97
CA LEU A 199 27.78 1.12 6.28
C LEU A 199 27.71 1.50 7.76
N GLN A 200 26.63 1.14 8.43
CA GLN A 200 26.32 1.49 9.83
C GLN A 200 25.68 0.31 10.58
N PRO A 201 26.41 -0.79 10.82
CA PRO A 201 25.84 -2.05 11.31
C PRO A 201 25.07 -1.89 12.63
N ASP A 202 25.65 -1.23 13.62
CA ASP A 202 25.03 -1.12 14.95
C ASP A 202 23.74 -0.27 14.91
N ALA A 203 23.80 0.89 14.24
CA ALA A 203 22.64 1.78 14.12
C ALA A 203 21.50 1.15 13.31
N THR A 204 21.84 0.46 12.23
CA THR A 204 20.87 -0.24 11.39
C THR A 204 20.25 -1.42 12.14
N MET A 205 21.04 -2.17 12.90
CA MET A 205 20.51 -3.26 13.72
C MET A 205 19.56 -2.76 14.80
N VAL A 206 19.85 -1.63 15.44
CA VAL A 206 18.94 -0.99 16.40
C VAL A 206 17.63 -0.59 15.74
N ALA A 207 17.67 -0.02 14.52
CA ALA A 207 16.48 0.34 13.76
C ALA A 207 15.63 -0.89 13.40
N ILE A 208 16.26 -1.97 12.94
CA ILE A 208 15.58 -3.24 12.64
C ILE A 208 14.91 -3.81 13.89
N LEU A 209 15.61 -3.88 15.00
CA LEU A 209 15.07 -4.41 16.26
C LEU A 209 13.90 -3.57 16.77
N SER A 210 13.98 -2.24 16.65
CA SER A 210 12.87 -1.35 17.01
C SER A 210 11.66 -1.56 16.12
N SER A 211 11.88 -1.66 14.80
CA SER A 211 10.79 -1.95 13.85
C SER A 211 10.13 -3.29 14.14
N VAL A 212 10.90 -4.35 14.37
CA VAL A 212 10.33 -5.69 14.67
C VAL A 212 9.56 -5.70 15.98
N ARG A 213 10.05 -5.02 17.01
CA ARG A 213 9.40 -4.99 18.33
C ARG A 213 8.09 -4.20 18.33
N ASP A 214 8.10 -3.06 17.65
CA ASP A 214 7.02 -2.07 17.73
C ASP A 214 6.18 -2.05 16.43
N PHE A 215 6.33 -3.07 15.56
CA PHE A 215 5.67 -3.12 14.26
C PHE A 215 4.16 -3.08 14.41
N ALA A 216 3.55 -2.10 13.75
CA ALA A 216 2.11 -2.02 13.57
C ALA A 216 1.81 -1.66 12.11
N MET A 217 0.84 -2.33 11.51
CA MET A 217 0.35 -1.98 10.18
C MET A 217 -0.35 -0.62 10.23
N PRO A 218 -0.26 0.19 9.16
CA PRO A 218 -0.97 1.47 9.08
C PRO A 218 -2.48 1.36 9.36
N GLY A 219 -3.08 0.23 9.03
CA GLY A 219 -4.49 -0.07 9.30
C GLY A 219 -4.84 -0.46 10.74
N HIS A 220 -3.84 -0.56 11.64
CA HIS A 220 -4.06 -1.06 13.01
C HIS A 220 -5.12 -0.25 13.80
N GLY A 221 -5.25 1.04 13.54
CA GLY A 221 -6.24 1.91 14.17
C GLY A 221 -7.64 1.85 13.55
N ILE A 222 -7.83 1.13 12.45
CA ILE A 222 -9.11 1.04 11.75
C ILE A 222 -10.02 0.06 12.51
N GLU A 223 -11.29 0.47 12.72
CA GLU A 223 -12.27 -0.40 13.35
C GLU A 223 -12.47 -1.69 12.55
N GLY A 224 -12.37 -2.82 13.21
CA GLY A 224 -12.46 -4.15 12.59
C GLY A 224 -11.15 -4.80 12.22
N PHE A 225 -10.01 -4.10 12.29
CA PHE A 225 -8.69 -4.65 11.96
C PHE A 225 -8.32 -5.89 12.80
N GLN A 226 -8.76 -5.94 14.06
CA GLN A 226 -8.43 -7.04 14.99
C GLN A 226 -9.49 -8.14 15.05
N ARG A 227 -10.51 -8.13 14.21
CA ARG A 227 -11.55 -9.15 14.13
C ARG A 227 -11.28 -10.10 12.98
#